data_42124180fb8952b90808560c9e48a0fa
#
_entry.id   42124180fb8952b90808560c9e48a0fa
#
_cell.length_a   1.000
_cell.length_b   1.000
_cell.length_c   1.000
_cell.angle_alpha   90.00
_cell.angle_beta   90.00
_cell.angle_gamma   90.00
#
_symmetry.space_group_name_H-M   'P 1'
#
loop_
_entity.id
_entity.type
_entity.pdbx_description
1 polymer ?
#
loop_
_entity_poly.entity_id
_entity_poly.type
_entity_poly.pdbx_seq_one_letter_code
_entity_poly.pdbx_strand_id
1 'polypeptide(L)'
;MAERYKEELVKELPECDAVLGLGANGDIVGTVEAVLRGERVARFPDKSGWSLDGRRLQTTPEFFAYLRIADGCSNCCTYCAI
;
A
#
# COMPACT_ATOMS: atom_id res chain seq x y z
N MET A 1 -0.53 -3.19 7.73
CA MET A 1 -0.19 -4.63 7.88
C MET A 1 0.97 -5.02 6.96
N ALA A 2 0.87 -4.92 5.64
CA ALA A 2 1.91 -5.38 4.71
C ALA A 2 3.32 -4.82 5.02
N GLU A 3 3.43 -3.55 5.35
CA GLU A 3 4.71 -2.93 5.69
C GLU A 3 5.35 -3.46 6.97
N ARG A 4 4.54 -3.89 7.95
CA ARG A 4 5.03 -4.37 9.24
C ARG A 4 5.41 -5.84 9.22
N TYR A 5 4.61 -6.67 8.55
CA TYR A 5 4.75 -8.13 8.60
C TYR A 5 5.36 -8.75 7.33
N LYS A 6 5.50 -7.97 6.26
CA LYS A 6 6.23 -8.32 5.02
C LYS A 6 6.09 -9.79 4.62
N GLU A 7 7.21 -10.52 4.62
CA GLU A 7 7.28 -11.92 4.19
C GLU A 7 6.45 -12.89 5.06
N GLU A 8 6.23 -12.55 6.34
CA GLU A 8 5.36 -13.32 7.22
C GLU A 8 3.91 -13.31 6.71
N LEU A 9 3.43 -12.12 6.32
CA LEU A 9 2.10 -11.97 5.74
C LEU A 9 1.93 -12.76 4.42
N VAL A 10 2.98 -12.81 3.58
CA VAL A 10 2.96 -13.59 2.34
C VAL A 10 2.81 -15.09 2.59
N LYS A 11 3.38 -15.59 3.70
CA LYS A 11 3.29 -17.00 4.09
C LYS A 11 1.94 -17.34 4.70
N GLU A 12 1.39 -16.43 5.52
CA GLU A 12 0.14 -16.66 6.23
C GLU A 12 -1.11 -16.45 5.39
N LEU A 13 -1.00 -15.66 4.31
CA LEU A 13 -2.09 -15.38 3.38
C LEU A 13 -1.78 -15.95 1.99
N PRO A 14 -1.79 -17.27 1.83
CA PRO A 14 -1.50 -17.91 0.54
C PRO A 14 -2.53 -17.62 -0.55
N GLU A 15 -3.73 -17.19 -0.16
CA GLU A 15 -4.81 -16.77 -1.06
C GLU A 15 -4.59 -15.40 -1.72
N CYS A 16 -3.63 -14.59 -1.23
CA CYS A 16 -3.30 -13.31 -1.84
C CYS A 16 -2.36 -13.49 -3.03
N ASP A 17 -2.74 -12.99 -4.19
CA ASP A 17 -1.90 -13.01 -5.39
C ASP A 17 -0.77 -11.98 -5.33
N ALA A 18 -0.99 -10.87 -4.62
CA ALA A 18 0.04 -9.85 -4.42
C ALA A 18 0.03 -9.26 -3.02
N VAL A 19 1.22 -8.97 -2.48
CA VAL A 19 1.41 -8.23 -1.23
C VAL A 19 2.42 -7.11 -1.47
N LEU A 20 2.00 -5.86 -1.25
CA LEU A 20 2.82 -4.68 -1.47
C LEU A 20 3.03 -3.89 -0.18
N GLY A 21 4.26 -3.51 0.10
CA GLY A 21 4.60 -2.49 1.09
C GLY A 21 4.30 -1.08 0.57
N LEU A 22 4.32 -0.09 1.45
CA LEU A 22 4.01 1.31 1.13
C LEU A 22 4.89 1.88 0.01
N GLY A 23 6.17 1.53 -0.01
CA GLY A 23 7.10 2.00 -1.04
C GLY A 23 6.80 1.48 -2.45
N ALA A 24 6.00 0.40 -2.57
CA ALA A 24 5.62 -0.18 -3.86
C ALA A 24 4.30 0.37 -4.43
N ASN A 25 3.62 1.29 -3.75
CA ASN A 25 2.32 1.81 -4.20
C ASN A 25 2.36 2.49 -5.58
N GLY A 26 3.49 3.07 -5.96
CA GLY A 26 3.67 3.68 -7.29
C GLY A 26 3.66 2.68 -8.45
N ASP A 27 3.90 1.39 -8.17
CA ASP A 27 3.95 0.31 -9.16
C ASP A 27 2.72 -0.62 -9.13
N ILE A 28 1.59 -0.11 -8.66
CA ILE A 28 0.36 -0.90 -8.55
C ILE A 28 -0.11 -1.46 -9.91
N VAL A 29 0.02 -0.68 -10.97
CA VAL A 29 -0.40 -1.11 -12.32
C VAL A 29 0.46 -2.28 -12.80
N GLY A 30 1.79 -2.15 -12.71
CA GLY A 30 2.71 -3.23 -13.08
C GLY A 30 2.51 -4.50 -12.24
N THR A 31 2.14 -4.33 -10.97
CA THR A 31 1.80 -5.46 -10.09
C THR A 31 0.52 -6.17 -10.54
N VAL A 32 -0.53 -5.41 -10.86
CA VAL A 32 -1.79 -5.99 -11.37
C VAL A 32 -1.56 -6.73 -12.70
N GLU A 33 -0.78 -6.16 -13.61
CA GLU A 33 -0.43 -6.80 -14.87
C GLU A 33 0.34 -8.13 -14.65
N ALA A 34 1.26 -8.17 -13.69
CA ALA A 34 2.00 -9.39 -13.35
C ALA A 34 1.05 -10.47 -12.79
N VAL A 35 0.15 -10.09 -11.89
CA VAL A 35 -0.87 -11.01 -11.34
C VAL A 35 -1.79 -11.55 -12.44
N LEU A 36 -2.22 -10.70 -13.37
CA LEU A 36 -3.04 -11.13 -14.51
C LEU A 36 -2.31 -12.12 -15.44
N ARG A 37 -0.98 -12.12 -15.46
CA ARG A 37 -0.16 -13.14 -16.14
C ARG A 37 0.03 -14.42 -15.31
N GLY A 38 -0.53 -14.49 -14.10
CA GLY A 38 -0.41 -15.63 -13.20
C GLY A 38 0.83 -15.62 -12.30
N GLU A 39 1.51 -14.47 -12.19
CA GLU A 39 2.66 -14.29 -11.31
C GLU A 39 2.19 -13.93 -9.90
N ARG A 40 2.84 -14.49 -8.87
CA ARG A 40 2.64 -14.05 -7.49
C ARG A 40 3.67 -12.99 -7.12
N VAL A 41 3.23 -11.85 -6.59
CA VAL A 41 4.08 -10.68 -6.39
C VAL A 41 4.17 -10.31 -4.91
N ALA A 42 5.41 -10.17 -4.40
CA ALA A 42 5.68 -9.62 -3.07
C ALA A 42 6.79 -8.57 -3.18
N ARG A 43 6.49 -7.31 -2.85
CA ARG A 43 7.45 -6.20 -2.98
C ARG A 43 7.38 -5.28 -1.76
N PHE A 44 8.53 -5.08 -1.11
CA PHE A 44 8.67 -4.26 0.10
C PHE A 44 9.86 -3.27 -0.02
N PRO A 45 9.89 -2.40 -1.05
CA PRO A 45 10.95 -1.40 -1.18
C PRO A 45 10.87 -0.38 -0.04
N ASP A 46 11.98 0.37 0.13
CA ASP A 46 12.04 1.42 1.15
C ASP A 46 10.97 2.49 0.89
N LYS A 47 10.27 2.86 1.95
CA LYS A 47 9.19 3.86 1.94
C LYS A 47 9.68 5.31 2.12
N SER A 48 10.95 5.51 2.51
CA SER A 48 11.47 6.80 2.96
C SER A 48 11.52 7.89 1.89
N GLY A 49 11.53 7.54 0.62
CA GLY A 49 11.55 8.50 -0.48
C GLY A 49 10.25 8.58 -1.28
N TRP A 50 9.21 7.86 -0.84
CA TRP A 50 7.99 7.78 -1.63
C TRP A 50 6.91 8.74 -1.14
N SER A 51 6.40 9.58 -2.05
CA SER A 51 5.28 10.48 -1.80
C SER A 51 4.01 9.97 -2.48
N LEU A 52 2.89 10.03 -1.76
CA LEU A 52 1.55 9.82 -2.33
C LEU A 52 1.04 11.04 -3.10
N ASP A 53 1.89 12.03 -3.33
CA ASP A 53 1.55 13.22 -4.10
C ASP A 53 1.40 12.89 -5.59
N GLY A 54 0.47 13.55 -6.24
CA GLY A 54 0.20 13.33 -7.64
C GLY A 54 -1.18 13.84 -8.04
N ARG A 55 -1.48 13.69 -9.31
CA ARG A 55 -2.80 14.05 -9.84
C ARG A 55 -3.85 13.11 -9.25
N ARG A 56 -4.93 13.69 -8.74
CA ARG A 56 -6.06 12.94 -8.18
C ARG A 56 -7.28 13.14 -9.06
N LEU A 57 -8.01 12.06 -9.28
CA LEU A 57 -9.38 12.14 -9.77
C LEU A 57 -10.30 12.29 -8.56
N GLN A 58 -11.00 13.41 -8.47
CA GLN A 58 -11.97 13.63 -7.41
C GLN A 58 -13.23 12.80 -7.71
N THR A 59 -13.53 11.85 -6.83
CA THR A 59 -14.74 11.01 -6.92
C THR A 59 -15.82 11.41 -5.91
N THR A 60 -15.52 12.37 -5.05
CA THR A 60 -16.47 12.99 -4.13
C THR A 60 -17.33 14.03 -4.86
N PRO A 61 -18.52 14.40 -4.32
CA PRO A 61 -19.28 15.55 -4.83
C PRO A 61 -18.44 16.83 -4.88
N GLU A 62 -18.77 17.75 -5.79
CA GLU A 62 -17.99 18.96 -6.07
C GLU A 62 -17.81 19.90 -4.86
N PHE A 63 -18.70 19.82 -3.87
CA PHE A 63 -18.70 20.72 -2.72
C PHE A 63 -17.80 20.28 -1.56
N PHE A 64 -17.13 19.10 -1.63
CA PHE A 64 -16.12 18.73 -0.65
C PHE A 64 -15.06 17.79 -1.21
N ALA A 65 -13.87 17.78 -0.58
CA ALA A 65 -12.79 16.85 -0.88
C ALA A 65 -12.03 16.47 0.40
N TYR A 66 -11.45 15.27 0.40
CA TYR A 66 -10.56 14.84 1.49
C TYR A 66 -9.15 15.39 1.27
N LEU A 67 -8.67 16.16 2.23
CA LEU A 67 -7.29 16.63 2.29
C LEU A 67 -6.47 15.73 3.20
N ARG A 68 -5.45 15.06 2.65
CA ARG A 68 -4.48 14.32 3.46
C ARG A 68 -3.43 15.29 4.00
N ILE A 69 -3.30 15.37 5.32
CA ILE A 69 -2.40 16.31 6.00
C ILE A 69 -1.19 15.63 6.64
N ALA A 70 -1.22 14.32 6.81
CA ALA A 70 -0.13 13.53 7.37
C ALA A 70 -0.25 12.06 6.96
N ASP A 71 0.86 11.33 7.05
CA ASP A 71 0.95 9.89 6.92
C ASP A 71 1.53 9.27 8.19
N GLY A 72 1.03 8.08 8.53
CA GLY A 72 1.51 7.34 9.70
C GLY A 72 0.97 7.86 11.03
N CYS A 73 1.53 7.30 12.09
CA CYS A 73 1.14 7.61 13.47
C CYS A 73 2.29 7.27 14.41
N SER A 74 2.50 8.10 15.44
CA SER A 74 3.53 7.87 16.47
C SER A 74 2.99 7.43 17.83
N ASN A 75 1.68 7.10 17.94
CA ASN A 75 1.06 6.77 19.24
C ASN A 75 1.38 5.39 19.80
N CYS A 76 1.94 4.45 19.03
CA CYS A 76 2.36 3.11 19.47
C CYS A 76 1.27 2.33 20.24
N CYS A 77 0.01 2.42 19.85
CA CYS A 77 -1.09 1.69 20.48
C CYS A 77 -0.88 0.17 20.37
N THR A 78 -1.12 -0.58 21.44
CA THR A 78 -0.82 -2.03 21.53
C THR A 78 -1.59 -2.89 20.53
N TYR A 79 -2.75 -2.46 20.09
CA TYR A 79 -3.61 -3.15 19.10
C TYR A 79 -3.38 -2.69 17.66
N CYS A 80 -2.47 -1.75 17.42
CA CYS A 80 -2.34 -1.07 16.13
C CYS A 80 -1.17 -1.64 15.31
N ALA A 81 -1.42 -1.93 14.03
CA ALA A 81 -0.40 -2.39 13.09
C ALA A 81 0.36 -1.22 12.39
N ILE A 82 -0.05 0.02 12.63
CA ILE A 82 0.63 1.21 12.11
C ILE A 82 1.82 1.57 13.00
#